data_ff8d9dc5c66fc23d09f43645915db985
#
_entry.id   ff8d9dc5c66fc23d09f43645915db985
#
_cell.length_a   1.000
_cell.length_b   1.000
_cell.length_c   1.000
_cell.angle_alpha   90.00
_cell.angle_beta   90.00
_cell.angle_gamma   90.00
#
_symmetry.space_group_name_H-M   'P 1'
#
loop_
_entity.id
_entity.type
_entity.pdbx_description
1 polymer ?
#
loop_
_entity_poly.entity_id
_entity_poly.type
_entity_poly.pdbx_seq_one_letter_code
_entity_poly.pdbx_strand_id
1 'polypeptide(L)'
;VASYGHRLVVDLKMASPASISSSYKLDEKVGLRNIQVVIDPGHGGEDPGAIGPNNIQEKKVVLELARRVKKKLDAKPGLSGTVLRDGDYYVPLIKRTEFARTNRADCFISLHADAFKSPKVFGASVYMLSEKGASSESAKWLEDLERKSDLIGGAGELSILGTTGDVNLNNDVPFLAETLLDLSMNANRSKSDHLGRAVLRELKSVTPLHKKTVEKAAFMVLKRPDMPSILIEAGFISNPKEARRLTQLEHQEKLSRAIANGIEKYFIEDPPVGTLLAARQNTTNHVVEKGDTLSEIAKKFGVTTKTLREVNSLKTSRIKIGQKLVIPA
;
A
#
# COMPACT_ATOMS: atom_id res chain seq x y z
N VAL A 1 36.90 26.69 -26.92
CA VAL A 1 36.78 26.24 -25.51
C VAL A 1 35.30 26.37 -25.18
N ALA A 2 34.59 25.24 -25.16
CA ALA A 2 33.17 25.25 -24.81
C ALA A 2 33.06 25.52 -23.28
N SER A 3 32.40 26.63 -22.93
CA SER A 3 32.05 26.91 -21.54
C SER A 3 31.00 25.90 -21.09
N TYR A 4 31.39 24.96 -20.26
CA TYR A 4 30.43 24.09 -19.57
C TYR A 4 29.70 24.96 -18.54
N GLY A 5 28.37 25.01 -18.61
CA GLY A 5 27.53 25.67 -17.62
C GLY A 5 27.71 25.07 -16.22
N HIS A 6 27.16 25.74 -15.21
CA HIS A 6 27.24 25.27 -13.80
C HIS A 6 26.78 23.81 -13.67
N ARG A 7 27.61 22.96 -13.06
CA ARG A 7 27.32 21.59 -12.75
C ARG A 7 27.13 21.44 -11.25
N LEU A 8 26.01 20.87 -10.83
CA LEU A 8 25.87 20.31 -9.51
C LEU A 8 26.32 18.85 -9.57
N VAL A 9 27.42 18.52 -8.93
CA VAL A 9 27.88 17.12 -8.76
C VAL A 9 27.49 16.69 -7.35
N VAL A 10 26.61 15.72 -7.25
CA VAL A 10 26.23 15.11 -5.97
C VAL A 10 26.89 13.74 -5.92
N ASP A 11 27.96 13.62 -5.14
CA ASP A 11 28.59 12.34 -4.87
C ASP A 11 27.83 11.61 -3.74
N LEU A 12 27.05 10.62 -4.11
CA LEU A 12 26.40 9.73 -3.17
C LEU A 12 27.42 8.63 -2.78
N LYS A 13 28.08 8.77 -1.63
CA LYS A 13 28.82 7.68 -1.02
C LYS A 13 27.84 6.71 -0.39
N MET A 14 27.75 5.50 -0.93
CA MET A 14 27.11 4.41 -0.21
C MET A 14 27.94 4.13 1.04
N ALA A 15 27.36 4.42 2.21
CA ALA A 15 27.93 3.97 3.48
C ALA A 15 27.93 2.44 3.48
N SER A 16 29.07 1.81 3.85
CA SER A 16 29.10 0.36 4.02
C SER A 16 28.07 -0.06 5.07
N PRO A 17 27.45 -1.24 4.96
CA PRO A 17 26.39 -1.70 5.87
C PRO A 17 26.73 -1.59 7.36
N ALA A 18 28.01 -1.67 7.72
CA ALA A 18 28.49 -1.53 9.09
C ALA A 18 28.42 -0.10 9.66
N SER A 19 28.34 0.93 8.81
CA SER A 19 28.32 2.33 9.27
C SER A 19 26.90 2.91 9.43
N ILE A 20 25.88 2.21 8.94
CA ILE A 20 24.48 2.64 9.06
C ILE A 20 23.88 2.29 10.43
N SER A 21 24.48 1.33 11.14
CA SER A 21 23.95 0.86 12.44
C SER A 21 24.18 1.80 13.63
N SER A 22 24.96 2.86 13.48
CA SER A 22 25.37 3.68 14.64
C SER A 22 24.69 5.04 14.81
N SER A 23 23.81 5.49 13.91
CA SER A 23 23.25 6.84 13.96
C SER A 23 21.75 6.95 14.22
N TYR A 24 21.00 5.86 14.21
CA TYR A 24 19.62 5.88 14.66
C TYR A 24 19.51 5.36 16.10
N LYS A 25 19.82 6.21 17.08
CA LYS A 25 19.24 6.03 18.41
C LYS A 25 17.73 6.18 18.23
N LEU A 26 17.02 5.05 18.17
CA LEU A 26 15.57 5.01 18.33
C LEU A 26 15.27 5.80 19.62
N ASP A 27 14.53 6.87 19.50
CA ASP A 27 14.07 7.64 20.64
C ASP A 27 13.33 6.64 21.56
N GLU A 28 13.87 6.38 22.76
CA GLU A 28 13.39 5.34 23.69
C GLU A 28 11.90 5.47 24.04
N LYS A 29 11.28 6.61 23.65
CA LYS A 29 9.86 6.91 23.86
C LYS A 29 8.94 6.49 22.74
N VAL A 30 9.43 6.19 21.54
CA VAL A 30 8.59 5.81 20.40
C VAL A 30 8.61 4.29 20.25
N GLY A 31 7.55 3.62 20.69
CA GLY A 31 7.36 2.18 20.47
C GLY A 31 7.33 1.87 18.97
N LEU A 32 7.69 0.65 18.61
CA LEU A 32 7.60 0.16 17.24
C LEU A 32 6.15 0.21 16.76
N ARG A 33 5.92 0.72 15.55
CA ARG A 33 4.58 0.81 14.98
C ARG A 33 4.29 -0.33 14.02
N ASN A 34 3.02 -0.60 13.78
CA ASN A 34 2.58 -1.44 12.68
C ASN A 34 2.75 -0.70 11.35
N ILE A 35 2.94 -1.45 10.29
CA ILE A 35 2.83 -0.98 8.91
C ILE A 35 1.37 -0.64 8.65
N GLN A 36 1.11 0.58 8.19
CA GLN A 36 -0.23 1.08 7.94
C GLN A 36 -0.60 0.94 6.46
N VAL A 37 -1.62 0.15 6.17
CA VAL A 37 -2.15 -0.05 4.81
C VAL A 37 -3.50 0.66 4.70
N VAL A 38 -3.62 1.64 3.81
CA VAL A 38 -4.91 2.24 3.49
C VAL A 38 -5.53 1.50 2.31
N ILE A 39 -6.78 1.07 2.51
CA ILE A 39 -7.57 0.33 1.53
C ILE A 39 -8.71 1.23 1.10
N ASP A 40 -8.73 1.54 -0.17
CA ASP A 40 -9.73 2.40 -0.80
C ASP A 40 -10.72 1.54 -1.60
N PRO A 41 -11.94 1.31 -1.11
CA PRO A 41 -13.00 0.74 -1.95
C PRO A 41 -13.47 1.81 -2.94
N GLY A 42 -13.25 1.60 -4.23
CA GLY A 42 -13.65 2.51 -5.29
C GLY A 42 -15.13 2.90 -5.21
N HIS A 43 -15.49 4.04 -5.83
CA HIS A 43 -16.89 4.51 -5.94
C HIS A 43 -17.54 4.81 -4.58
N GLY A 44 -18.89 4.80 -4.51
CA GLY A 44 -19.68 5.01 -3.29
C GLY A 44 -20.75 6.10 -3.46
N GLY A 45 -21.76 6.10 -2.59
CA GLY A 45 -22.84 7.08 -2.63
C GLY A 45 -23.57 7.10 -3.99
N GLU A 46 -23.62 8.26 -4.63
CA GLU A 46 -24.25 8.45 -5.94
C GLU A 46 -23.49 7.78 -7.10
N ASP A 47 -22.21 7.49 -6.91
CA ASP A 47 -21.43 6.73 -7.87
C ASP A 47 -21.52 5.22 -7.58
N PRO A 48 -22.32 4.46 -8.33
CA PRO A 48 -22.45 3.02 -8.15
C PRO A 48 -21.21 2.23 -8.63
N GLY A 49 -20.30 2.88 -9.39
CA GLY A 49 -19.33 2.20 -10.21
C GLY A 49 -19.98 1.43 -11.35
N ALA A 50 -19.34 0.40 -11.83
CA ALA A 50 -19.93 -0.48 -12.83
C ALA A 50 -21.12 -1.26 -12.28
N ILE A 51 -22.13 -1.46 -13.16
CA ILE A 51 -23.34 -2.21 -12.85
C ILE A 51 -23.33 -3.50 -13.67
N GLY A 52 -23.26 -4.60 -12.98
CA GLY A 52 -23.28 -5.95 -13.56
C GLY A 52 -24.69 -6.53 -13.67
N PRO A 53 -24.82 -7.76 -14.16
CA PRO A 53 -26.09 -8.48 -14.21
C PRO A 53 -26.78 -8.53 -12.84
N ASN A 54 -28.11 -8.55 -12.85
CA ASN A 54 -28.94 -8.52 -11.64
C ASN A 54 -28.71 -7.27 -10.76
N ASN A 55 -28.33 -6.15 -11.36
CA ASN A 55 -28.07 -4.88 -10.68
C ASN A 55 -27.00 -4.97 -9.58
N ILE A 56 -26.01 -5.84 -9.76
CA ILE A 56 -24.84 -5.93 -8.88
C ILE A 56 -24.02 -4.66 -9.07
N GLN A 57 -23.86 -3.86 -8.02
CA GLN A 57 -23.12 -2.60 -8.04
C GLN A 57 -21.70 -2.82 -7.55
N GLU A 58 -20.73 -2.28 -8.28
CA GLU A 58 -19.31 -2.36 -7.94
C GLU A 58 -19.02 -1.81 -6.55
N LYS A 59 -19.54 -0.63 -6.21
CA LYS A 59 -19.33 0.02 -4.92
C LYS A 59 -19.60 -0.87 -3.71
N LYS A 60 -20.58 -1.78 -3.82
CA LYS A 60 -20.92 -2.73 -2.75
C LYS A 60 -19.96 -3.90 -2.70
N VAL A 61 -19.58 -4.43 -3.86
CA VAL A 61 -18.63 -5.54 -3.98
C VAL A 61 -17.27 -5.17 -3.42
N VAL A 62 -16.74 -4.01 -3.83
CA VAL A 62 -15.41 -3.57 -3.39
C VAL A 62 -15.38 -3.14 -1.93
N LEU A 63 -16.49 -2.60 -1.39
CA LEU A 63 -16.59 -2.29 0.04
C LEU A 63 -16.49 -3.54 0.91
N GLU A 64 -17.22 -4.60 0.55
CA GLU A 64 -17.15 -5.87 1.26
C GLU A 64 -15.78 -6.53 1.14
N LEU A 65 -15.15 -6.44 -0.04
CA LEU A 65 -13.78 -6.93 -0.23
C LEU A 65 -12.78 -6.14 0.63
N ALA A 66 -12.89 -4.81 0.68
CA ALA A 66 -12.02 -3.95 1.48
C ALA A 66 -12.09 -4.28 2.97
N ARG A 67 -13.28 -4.47 3.51
CA ARG A 67 -13.50 -4.90 4.92
C ARG A 67 -12.80 -6.22 5.22
N ARG A 68 -12.84 -7.17 4.27
CA ARG A 68 -12.19 -8.48 4.41
C ARG A 68 -10.68 -8.36 4.32
N VAL A 69 -10.15 -7.55 3.38
CA VAL A 69 -8.71 -7.28 3.29
C VAL A 69 -8.21 -6.68 4.58
N LYS A 70 -8.90 -5.65 5.13
CA LYS A 70 -8.58 -5.08 6.44
C LYS A 70 -8.48 -6.16 7.51
N LYS A 71 -9.51 -6.99 7.64
CA LYS A 71 -9.54 -8.07 8.65
C LYS A 71 -8.36 -9.05 8.49
N LYS A 72 -7.95 -9.35 7.26
CA LYS A 72 -6.79 -10.23 7.01
C LYS A 72 -5.47 -9.54 7.36
N LEU A 73 -5.33 -8.25 7.08
CA LEU A 73 -4.15 -7.48 7.46
C LEU A 73 -4.03 -7.35 8.98
N ASP A 74 -5.11 -6.99 9.67
CA ASP A 74 -5.12 -6.83 11.13
C ASP A 74 -4.82 -8.14 11.88
N ALA A 75 -5.08 -9.30 11.25
CA ALA A 75 -4.71 -10.59 11.79
C ALA A 75 -3.21 -10.94 11.62
N LYS A 76 -2.45 -10.15 10.86
CA LYS A 76 -1.02 -10.36 10.63
C LYS A 76 -0.20 -9.48 11.56
N PRO A 77 0.70 -10.07 12.37
CA PRO A 77 1.53 -9.29 13.28
C PRO A 77 2.42 -8.28 12.55
N GLY A 78 2.35 -7.02 12.95
CA GLY A 78 3.12 -5.92 12.36
C GLY A 78 2.44 -5.23 11.19
N LEU A 79 1.22 -5.63 10.81
CA LEU A 79 0.39 -4.95 9.82
C LEU A 79 -0.88 -4.37 10.46
N SER A 80 -1.43 -3.34 9.85
CA SER A 80 -2.70 -2.71 10.21
C SER A 80 -3.38 -2.18 8.97
N GLY A 81 -4.67 -2.46 8.80
CA GLY A 81 -5.48 -1.99 7.69
C GLY A 81 -6.43 -0.87 8.11
N THR A 82 -6.55 0.17 7.30
CA THR A 82 -7.59 1.20 7.44
C THR A 82 -8.39 1.29 6.15
N VAL A 83 -9.70 1.15 6.24
CA VAL A 83 -10.60 1.32 5.10
C VAL A 83 -10.97 2.78 4.97
N LEU A 84 -10.83 3.34 3.78
CA LEU A 84 -11.06 4.76 3.50
C LEU A 84 -12.52 5.18 3.70
N ARG A 85 -13.46 4.34 3.25
CA ARG A 85 -14.89 4.48 3.54
C ARG A 85 -15.44 3.15 4.05
N ASP A 86 -16.18 3.20 5.13
CA ASP A 86 -16.81 2.03 5.76
C ASP A 86 -18.32 1.95 5.51
N GLY A 87 -18.86 2.92 4.73
CA GLY A 87 -20.25 3.04 4.37
C GLY A 87 -20.47 3.34 2.87
N ASP A 88 -21.73 3.50 2.49
CA ASP A 88 -22.14 3.86 1.13
C ASP A 88 -22.23 5.38 0.99
N TYR A 89 -21.07 6.03 0.89
CA TYR A 89 -20.91 7.45 0.57
C TYR A 89 -19.77 7.65 -0.40
N TYR A 90 -19.84 8.70 -1.20
CA TYR A 90 -18.79 9.05 -2.15
C TYR A 90 -17.66 9.82 -1.47
N VAL A 91 -16.42 9.52 -1.86
CA VAL A 91 -15.24 10.28 -1.47
C VAL A 91 -14.53 10.75 -2.74
N PRO A 92 -14.34 12.07 -2.95
CA PRO A 92 -13.65 12.60 -4.14
C PRO A 92 -12.25 12.00 -4.31
N LEU A 93 -11.80 11.80 -5.55
CA LEU A 93 -10.54 11.11 -5.85
C LEU A 93 -9.35 11.75 -5.14
N ILE A 94 -9.28 13.08 -5.11
CA ILE A 94 -8.20 13.80 -4.42
C ILE A 94 -8.22 13.55 -2.91
N LYS A 95 -9.41 13.43 -2.30
CA LYS A 95 -9.55 13.19 -0.86
C LYS A 95 -9.14 11.78 -0.45
N ARG A 96 -9.21 10.81 -1.37
CA ARG A 96 -8.78 9.43 -1.12
C ARG A 96 -7.28 9.38 -0.80
N THR A 97 -6.48 10.07 -1.58
CA THR A 97 -5.03 10.12 -1.36
C THR A 97 -4.64 11.01 -0.17
N GLU A 98 -5.37 12.11 0.08
CA GLU A 98 -5.19 12.92 1.30
C GLU A 98 -5.48 12.11 2.56
N PHE A 99 -6.51 11.29 2.55
CA PHE A 99 -6.83 10.38 3.65
C PHE A 99 -5.66 9.43 3.96
N ALA A 100 -5.09 8.80 2.92
CA ALA A 100 -3.94 7.92 3.10
C ALA A 100 -2.75 8.64 3.74
N ARG A 101 -2.45 9.85 3.29
CA ARG A 101 -1.38 10.69 3.84
C ARG A 101 -1.64 11.07 5.29
N THR A 102 -2.85 11.52 5.61
CA THR A 102 -3.23 11.91 6.99
C THR A 102 -3.11 10.73 7.95
N ASN A 103 -3.40 9.51 7.48
CA ASN A 103 -3.26 8.28 8.25
C ASN A 103 -1.83 7.71 8.22
N ARG A 104 -0.85 8.43 7.66
CA ARG A 104 0.56 8.01 7.57
C ARG A 104 0.69 6.60 6.98
N ALA A 105 -0.03 6.34 5.88
CA ALA A 105 -0.01 5.05 5.21
C ALA A 105 1.39 4.73 4.66
N ASP A 106 1.80 3.49 4.83
CA ASP A 106 3.01 2.95 4.21
C ASP A 106 2.74 2.45 2.79
N CYS A 107 1.48 2.15 2.46
CA CYS A 107 1.01 1.94 1.10
C CYS A 107 -0.49 2.21 0.95
N PHE A 108 -0.91 2.45 -0.28
CA PHE A 108 -2.29 2.70 -0.68
C PHE A 108 -2.76 1.66 -1.70
N ILE A 109 -3.92 1.05 -1.44
CA ILE A 109 -4.51 0.00 -2.27
C ILE A 109 -5.92 0.40 -2.66
N SER A 110 -6.14 0.76 -3.92
CA SER A 110 -7.49 0.98 -4.45
C SER A 110 -8.06 -0.33 -4.99
N LEU A 111 -9.31 -0.64 -4.65
CA LEU A 111 -10.02 -1.86 -5.04
C LEU A 111 -11.17 -1.54 -5.96
N HIS A 112 -11.17 -2.18 -7.11
CA HIS A 112 -12.12 -2.04 -8.19
C HIS A 112 -12.62 -3.38 -8.72
N ALA A 113 -13.71 -3.36 -9.47
CA ALA A 113 -14.29 -4.49 -10.19
C ALA A 113 -15.07 -4.00 -11.40
N ASP A 114 -14.44 -3.19 -12.22
CA ASP A 114 -15.01 -2.40 -13.30
C ASP A 114 -15.74 -3.20 -14.39
N ALA A 115 -16.43 -2.50 -15.27
CA ALA A 115 -17.00 -3.05 -16.48
C ALA A 115 -16.04 -2.86 -17.66
N PHE A 116 -16.03 -3.84 -18.54
CA PHE A 116 -15.37 -3.72 -19.83
C PHE A 116 -16.39 -3.76 -20.98
N LYS A 117 -16.03 -3.18 -22.13
CA LYS A 117 -16.89 -3.16 -23.34
C LYS A 117 -17.42 -4.54 -23.73
N SER A 118 -16.57 -5.57 -23.59
CA SER A 118 -16.95 -6.95 -23.87
C SER A 118 -17.24 -7.69 -22.56
N PRO A 119 -18.42 -8.32 -22.42
CA PRO A 119 -18.75 -9.13 -21.24
C PRO A 119 -17.97 -10.46 -21.20
N LYS A 120 -17.13 -10.72 -22.21
CA LYS A 120 -16.24 -11.88 -22.23
C LYS A 120 -14.93 -11.66 -21.50
N VAL A 121 -14.60 -10.38 -21.19
CA VAL A 121 -13.39 -10.05 -20.42
C VAL A 121 -13.56 -10.54 -18.98
N PHE A 122 -12.50 -11.14 -18.43
CA PHE A 122 -12.49 -11.70 -17.08
C PHE A 122 -11.08 -11.69 -16.49
N GLY A 123 -11.01 -11.93 -15.20
CA GLY A 123 -9.77 -12.09 -14.46
C GLY A 123 -9.28 -10.81 -13.78
N ALA A 124 -8.43 -10.98 -12.78
CA ALA A 124 -7.87 -9.86 -12.03
C ALA A 124 -6.70 -9.18 -12.76
N SER A 125 -6.51 -7.90 -12.47
CA SER A 125 -5.36 -7.09 -12.93
C SER A 125 -4.85 -6.21 -11.80
N VAL A 126 -3.59 -5.80 -11.89
CA VAL A 126 -3.01 -4.81 -10.98
C VAL A 126 -2.39 -3.69 -11.80
N TYR A 127 -2.66 -2.47 -11.39
CA TYR A 127 -2.21 -1.24 -12.05
C TYR A 127 -1.38 -0.39 -11.10
N MET A 128 -0.43 0.35 -11.68
CA MET A 128 0.35 1.38 -11.00
C MET A 128 0.33 2.68 -11.79
N LEU A 129 0.74 3.77 -11.16
CA LEU A 129 0.81 5.06 -11.81
C LEU A 129 1.81 5.07 -12.98
N SER A 130 1.40 5.65 -14.10
CA SER A 130 2.25 5.95 -15.27
C SER A 130 2.40 7.45 -15.48
N GLU A 131 3.57 7.88 -15.91
CA GLU A 131 3.82 9.25 -16.42
C GLU A 131 3.46 9.38 -17.90
N LYS A 132 3.67 8.30 -18.65
CA LYS A 132 3.58 8.29 -20.11
C LYS A 132 2.21 7.86 -20.64
N GLY A 133 1.19 7.81 -19.76
CA GLY A 133 -0.14 7.32 -20.10
C GLY A 133 -0.29 5.80 -19.94
N ALA A 134 -1.42 5.27 -20.40
CA ALA A 134 -1.80 3.88 -20.23
C ALA A 134 -0.94 2.92 -21.04
N SER A 135 -0.55 1.78 -20.45
CA SER A 135 0.25 0.72 -21.08
C SER A 135 -0.54 -0.15 -22.05
N SER A 136 -1.87 -0.08 -21.99
CA SER A 136 -2.76 -0.85 -22.85
C SER A 136 -4.10 -0.13 -23.07
N GLU A 137 -4.85 -0.52 -24.11
CA GLU A 137 -6.20 0.03 -24.34
C GLU A 137 -7.15 -0.24 -23.17
N SER A 138 -7.02 -1.39 -22.51
CA SER A 138 -7.81 -1.69 -21.32
C SER A 138 -7.47 -0.75 -20.15
N ALA A 139 -6.18 -0.46 -19.95
CA ALA A 139 -5.73 0.48 -18.94
C ALA A 139 -6.27 1.90 -19.20
N LYS A 140 -6.25 2.34 -20.46
CA LYS A 140 -6.81 3.63 -20.87
C LYS A 140 -8.32 3.70 -20.66
N TRP A 141 -9.04 2.64 -20.99
CA TRP A 141 -10.48 2.57 -20.77
C TRP A 141 -10.85 2.72 -19.29
N LEU A 142 -10.15 2.02 -18.40
CA LEU A 142 -10.37 2.11 -16.95
C LEU A 142 -10.00 3.50 -16.40
N GLU A 143 -8.91 4.10 -16.89
CA GLU A 143 -8.54 5.49 -16.55
C GLU A 143 -9.67 6.49 -16.92
N ASP A 144 -10.28 6.33 -18.09
CA ASP A 144 -11.38 7.19 -18.53
C ASP A 144 -12.65 6.97 -17.69
N LEU A 145 -12.89 5.76 -17.19
CA LEU A 145 -14.00 5.47 -16.27
C LEU A 145 -13.78 6.12 -14.90
N GLU A 146 -12.58 6.00 -14.33
CA GLU A 146 -12.22 6.61 -13.06
C GLU A 146 -12.45 8.14 -13.07
N ARG A 147 -12.05 8.82 -14.14
CA ARG A 147 -12.25 10.28 -14.27
C ARG A 147 -13.72 10.71 -14.22
N LYS A 148 -14.65 9.84 -14.57
CA LYS A 148 -16.09 10.12 -14.51
C LYS A 148 -16.66 9.95 -13.11
N SER A 149 -15.99 9.23 -12.24
CA SER A 149 -16.44 8.96 -10.85
C SER A 149 -16.69 10.25 -10.07
N ASP A 150 -15.81 11.24 -10.16
CA ASP A 150 -15.99 12.52 -9.48
C ASP A 150 -17.24 13.30 -9.98
N LEU A 151 -17.54 13.22 -11.27
CA LEU A 151 -18.73 13.85 -11.83
C LEU A 151 -20.01 13.17 -11.35
N ILE A 152 -20.03 11.83 -11.34
CA ILE A 152 -21.19 11.02 -10.90
C ILE A 152 -21.37 11.13 -9.38
N GLY A 153 -20.28 11.12 -8.62
CA GLY A 153 -20.28 11.22 -7.16
C GLY A 153 -20.60 12.61 -6.60
N GLY A 154 -20.89 13.59 -7.48
CA GLY A 154 -21.27 14.94 -7.08
C GLY A 154 -20.11 15.83 -6.61
N ALA A 155 -18.85 15.44 -6.84
CA ALA A 155 -17.67 16.25 -6.48
C ALA A 155 -17.50 17.51 -7.38
N GLY A 156 -18.19 17.55 -8.52
CA GLY A 156 -18.23 18.69 -9.43
C GLY A 156 -16.88 19.13 -9.98
N GLU A 157 -16.81 20.35 -10.54
CA GLU A 157 -15.58 20.95 -11.09
C GLU A 157 -14.48 21.21 -10.03
N LEU A 158 -14.80 21.14 -8.73
CA LEU A 158 -13.82 21.34 -7.66
C LEU A 158 -12.66 20.33 -7.71
N SER A 159 -12.91 19.13 -8.24
CA SER A 159 -11.89 18.12 -8.43
C SER A 159 -10.91 18.45 -9.58
N ILE A 160 -11.41 19.15 -10.61
CA ILE A 160 -10.59 19.54 -11.77
C ILE A 160 -9.65 20.70 -11.41
N LEU A 161 -10.10 21.63 -10.60
CA LEU A 161 -9.29 22.77 -10.11
C LEU A 161 -8.21 22.36 -9.12
N GLY A 162 -8.39 21.27 -8.37
CA GLY A 162 -7.39 20.75 -7.43
C GLY A 162 -6.19 20.05 -8.07
N THR A 163 -6.21 19.80 -9.39
CA THR A 163 -5.07 19.18 -10.11
C THR A 163 -3.97 20.17 -10.48
N THR A 164 -4.24 21.45 -10.41
CA THR A 164 -3.25 22.54 -10.47
C THR A 164 -3.01 23.11 -9.08
N GLY A 165 -2.90 22.21 -8.06
CA GLY A 165 -2.43 22.64 -6.75
C GLY A 165 -1.08 23.29 -6.93
N ASP A 166 -1.09 24.62 -7.04
CA ASP A 166 0.07 25.45 -6.86
C ASP A 166 0.74 25.05 -5.55
N VAL A 167 1.76 24.21 -5.67
CA VAL A 167 2.79 24.18 -4.67
C VAL A 167 3.44 25.56 -4.83
N ASN A 168 2.96 26.51 -4.03
CA ASN A 168 3.57 27.81 -3.92
C ASN A 168 4.95 27.62 -3.28
N LEU A 169 5.88 27.13 -4.08
CA LEU A 169 7.29 27.03 -3.77
C LEU A 169 7.79 28.48 -3.87
N ASN A 170 7.95 29.11 -2.74
CA ASN A 170 8.64 30.37 -2.66
C ASN A 170 9.90 30.33 -3.55
N ASN A 171 10.07 31.33 -4.38
CA ASN A 171 10.88 31.48 -5.59
C ASN A 171 12.39 31.17 -5.48
N ASP A 172 12.91 30.58 -4.41
CA ASP A 172 14.36 30.52 -4.22
C ASP A 172 15.06 29.17 -4.50
N VAL A 173 14.32 28.03 -4.67
CA VAL A 173 14.97 26.75 -5.08
C VAL A 173 14.05 25.87 -5.96
N PRO A 174 13.54 26.34 -7.12
CA PRO A 174 12.59 25.57 -7.93
C PRO A 174 13.17 24.25 -8.44
N PHE A 175 14.40 24.28 -8.94
CA PHE A 175 15.05 23.13 -9.58
C PHE A 175 15.39 21.99 -8.60
N LEU A 176 15.84 22.29 -7.40
CA LEU A 176 16.17 21.25 -6.40
C LEU A 176 14.90 20.56 -5.89
N ALA A 177 13.85 21.33 -5.61
CA ALA A 177 12.57 20.77 -5.17
C ALA A 177 11.93 19.88 -6.25
N GLU A 178 11.96 20.30 -7.50
CA GLU A 178 11.48 19.52 -8.64
C GLU A 178 12.30 18.22 -8.81
N THR A 179 13.62 18.30 -8.75
CA THR A 179 14.50 17.13 -8.84
C THR A 179 14.27 16.15 -7.69
N LEU A 180 14.10 16.63 -6.46
CA LEU A 180 13.80 15.79 -5.31
C LEU A 180 12.41 15.14 -5.42
N LEU A 181 11.42 15.87 -5.94
CA LEU A 181 10.09 15.34 -6.20
C LEU A 181 10.15 14.22 -7.25
N ASP A 182 10.85 14.44 -8.36
CA ASP A 182 11.02 13.43 -9.42
C ASP A 182 11.74 12.17 -8.92
N LEU A 183 12.79 12.32 -8.11
CA LEU A 183 13.48 11.20 -7.47
C LEU A 183 12.54 10.42 -6.55
N SER A 184 11.75 11.12 -5.73
CA SER A 184 10.77 10.51 -4.83
C SER A 184 9.70 9.76 -5.61
N MET A 185 9.16 10.36 -6.67
CA MET A 185 8.16 9.74 -7.54
C MET A 185 8.71 8.48 -8.23
N ASN A 186 9.94 8.52 -8.74
CA ASN A 186 10.59 7.37 -9.38
C ASN A 186 10.83 6.23 -8.38
N ALA A 187 11.28 6.54 -7.17
CA ALA A 187 11.47 5.55 -6.11
C ALA A 187 10.13 4.88 -5.73
N ASN A 188 9.07 5.66 -5.56
CA ASN A 188 7.76 5.12 -5.21
C ASN A 188 7.10 4.33 -6.34
N ARG A 189 7.37 4.66 -7.60
CA ARG A 189 6.96 3.82 -8.73
C ARG A 189 7.62 2.45 -8.71
N SER A 190 8.92 2.39 -8.45
CA SER A 190 9.62 1.11 -8.31
C SER A 190 9.03 0.29 -7.17
N LYS A 191 8.74 0.91 -6.03
CA LYS A 191 8.07 0.27 -4.89
C LYS A 191 6.65 -0.18 -5.24
N SER A 192 5.89 0.63 -5.98
CA SER A 192 4.54 0.27 -6.46
C SER A 192 4.57 -0.93 -7.40
N ASP A 193 5.56 -1.01 -8.30
CA ASP A 193 5.74 -2.18 -9.18
C ASP A 193 6.04 -3.45 -8.37
N HIS A 194 6.93 -3.37 -7.39
CA HIS A 194 7.23 -4.50 -6.51
C HIS A 194 6.01 -4.96 -5.71
N LEU A 195 5.28 -4.02 -5.11
CA LEU A 195 4.03 -4.29 -4.39
C LEU A 195 3.00 -4.93 -5.31
N GLY A 196 2.81 -4.35 -6.51
CA GLY A 196 1.88 -4.87 -7.52
C GLY A 196 2.22 -6.28 -7.96
N ARG A 197 3.49 -6.58 -8.20
CA ARG A 197 3.96 -7.93 -8.56
C ARG A 197 3.74 -8.93 -7.43
N ALA A 198 3.98 -8.54 -6.18
CA ALA A 198 3.74 -9.40 -5.03
C ALA A 198 2.26 -9.77 -4.90
N VAL A 199 1.37 -8.77 -5.03
CA VAL A 199 -0.09 -8.98 -5.01
C VAL A 199 -0.55 -9.81 -6.20
N LEU A 200 -0.09 -9.51 -7.42
CA LEU A 200 -0.49 -10.21 -8.64
C LEU A 200 -0.10 -11.70 -8.58
N ARG A 201 1.06 -12.02 -8.00
CA ARG A 201 1.52 -13.40 -7.79
C ARG A 201 0.57 -14.19 -6.90
N GLU A 202 0.07 -13.60 -5.84
CA GLU A 202 -0.89 -14.23 -4.94
C GLU A 202 -2.28 -14.36 -5.57
N LEU A 203 -2.75 -13.34 -6.28
CA LEU A 203 -4.03 -13.37 -7.00
C LEU A 203 -4.09 -14.48 -8.04
N LYS A 204 -2.98 -14.77 -8.72
CA LYS A 204 -2.87 -15.86 -9.71
C LYS A 204 -3.28 -17.23 -9.14
N SER A 205 -3.10 -17.45 -7.85
CA SER A 205 -3.48 -18.71 -7.20
C SER A 205 -4.98 -18.84 -6.92
N VAL A 206 -5.72 -17.73 -7.01
CA VAL A 206 -7.13 -17.65 -6.59
C VAL A 206 -8.08 -17.40 -7.77
N THR A 207 -7.63 -16.60 -8.75
CA THR A 207 -8.45 -16.19 -9.88
C THR A 207 -7.60 -16.13 -11.16
N PRO A 208 -8.17 -16.35 -12.34
CA PRO A 208 -7.48 -16.04 -13.59
C PRO A 208 -6.99 -14.59 -13.59
N LEU A 209 -5.85 -14.36 -14.22
CA LEU A 209 -5.35 -13.01 -14.42
C LEU A 209 -5.76 -12.51 -15.82
N HIS A 210 -6.36 -11.32 -15.87
CA HIS A 210 -6.59 -10.62 -17.14
C HIS A 210 -5.26 -10.13 -17.71
N LYS A 211 -4.40 -9.59 -16.85
CA LYS A 211 -3.03 -9.19 -17.19
C LYS A 211 -2.04 -9.95 -16.33
N LYS A 212 -1.01 -10.51 -16.96
CA LYS A 212 0.02 -11.31 -16.28
C LYS A 212 1.13 -10.48 -15.64
N THR A 213 1.18 -9.18 -15.96
CA THR A 213 2.12 -8.19 -15.48
C THR A 213 1.38 -7.02 -14.85
N VAL A 214 2.07 -6.25 -14.02
CA VAL A 214 1.53 -4.99 -13.52
C VAL A 214 1.42 -4.01 -14.70
N GLU A 215 0.21 -3.51 -14.93
CA GLU A 215 -0.09 -2.53 -15.97
C GLU A 215 0.13 -1.11 -15.44
N LYS A 216 0.19 -0.14 -16.38
CA LYS A 216 0.44 1.26 -16.05
C LYS A 216 -0.67 2.12 -16.62
N ALA A 217 -1.19 3.05 -15.81
CA ALA A 217 -2.18 4.03 -16.22
C ALA A 217 -2.05 5.32 -15.40
N ALA A 218 -2.63 6.41 -15.87
CA ALA A 218 -2.55 7.70 -15.20
C ALA A 218 -3.74 7.92 -14.26
N PHE A 219 -4.11 6.90 -13.47
CA PHE A 219 -5.18 6.98 -12.50
C PHE A 219 -4.99 8.14 -11.53
N MET A 220 -6.05 8.95 -11.37
CA MET A 220 -6.04 10.11 -10.48
C MET A 220 -5.81 9.71 -9.02
N VAL A 221 -6.45 8.62 -8.60
CA VAL A 221 -6.33 8.08 -7.24
C VAL A 221 -4.91 7.61 -6.90
N LEU A 222 -4.06 7.34 -7.89
CA LEU A 222 -2.68 6.92 -7.68
C LEU A 222 -1.65 8.05 -7.80
N LYS A 223 -2.08 9.28 -8.11
CA LYS A 223 -1.19 10.42 -8.32
C LYS A 223 -0.64 10.99 -7.01
N ARG A 224 0.20 10.20 -6.32
CA ARG A 224 0.92 10.66 -5.12
C ARG A 224 2.36 10.17 -5.09
N PRO A 225 3.32 11.07 -4.78
CA PRO A 225 4.74 10.73 -4.79
C PRO A 225 5.26 10.16 -3.48
N ASP A 226 4.47 10.13 -2.41
CA ASP A 226 4.92 9.93 -1.04
C ASP A 226 4.78 8.49 -0.52
N MET A 227 4.05 7.61 -1.25
CA MET A 227 3.89 6.21 -0.85
C MET A 227 3.65 5.28 -2.05
N PRO A 228 4.06 3.99 -1.97
CA PRO A 228 3.69 2.98 -2.96
C PRO A 228 2.17 2.84 -3.07
N SER A 229 1.66 2.89 -4.30
CA SER A 229 0.22 2.88 -4.55
C SER A 229 -0.12 1.99 -5.74
N ILE A 230 -1.12 1.14 -5.60
CA ILE A 230 -1.63 0.27 -6.67
C ILE A 230 -3.16 0.29 -6.70
N LEU A 231 -3.71 0.02 -7.90
CA LEU A 231 -5.11 -0.26 -8.09
C LEU A 231 -5.27 -1.73 -8.49
N ILE A 232 -6.20 -2.42 -7.87
CA ILE A 232 -6.49 -3.83 -8.10
C ILE A 232 -7.89 -3.97 -8.69
N GLU A 233 -7.95 -4.44 -9.93
CA GLU A 233 -9.17 -4.98 -10.49
C GLU A 233 -9.34 -6.42 -9.99
N ALA A 234 -10.31 -6.65 -9.13
CA ALA A 234 -10.57 -7.99 -8.58
C ALA A 234 -11.21 -8.94 -9.60
N GLY A 235 -11.75 -8.40 -10.68
CA GLY A 235 -12.41 -9.05 -11.81
C GLY A 235 -13.28 -8.03 -12.52
N PHE A 236 -14.01 -8.42 -13.56
CA PHE A 236 -14.87 -7.51 -14.33
C PHE A 236 -16.35 -7.82 -14.09
N ILE A 237 -17.06 -6.89 -13.45
CA ILE A 237 -18.47 -7.07 -13.08
C ILE A 237 -19.42 -7.15 -14.30
N SER A 238 -18.98 -6.67 -15.47
CA SER A 238 -19.69 -6.84 -16.75
C SER A 238 -19.75 -8.31 -17.21
N ASN A 239 -18.87 -9.16 -16.71
CA ASN A 239 -18.89 -10.60 -16.99
C ASN A 239 -19.85 -11.32 -16.02
N PRO A 240 -20.91 -12.02 -16.50
CA PRO A 240 -21.91 -12.62 -15.60
C PRO A 240 -21.36 -13.69 -14.65
N LYS A 241 -20.30 -14.41 -15.06
CA LYS A 241 -19.64 -15.40 -14.19
C LYS A 241 -18.83 -14.73 -13.11
N GLU A 242 -18.08 -13.68 -13.45
CA GLU A 242 -17.30 -12.90 -12.49
C GLU A 242 -18.18 -12.13 -11.52
N ALA A 243 -19.22 -11.44 -12.00
CA ALA A 243 -20.20 -10.74 -11.16
C ALA A 243 -20.77 -11.66 -10.07
N ARG A 244 -21.15 -12.89 -10.45
CA ARG A 244 -21.62 -13.89 -9.49
C ARG A 244 -20.53 -14.31 -8.51
N ARG A 245 -19.29 -14.54 -8.98
CA ARG A 245 -18.17 -14.94 -8.12
C ARG A 245 -17.78 -13.84 -7.14
N LEU A 246 -17.72 -12.58 -7.62
CA LEU A 246 -17.35 -11.41 -6.81
C LEU A 246 -18.32 -11.15 -5.64
N THR A 247 -19.57 -11.60 -5.73
CA THR A 247 -20.57 -11.52 -4.64
C THR A 247 -20.52 -12.73 -3.70
N GLN A 248 -19.81 -13.81 -4.05
CA GLN A 248 -19.72 -15.00 -3.21
C GLN A 248 -18.73 -14.79 -2.06
N LEU A 249 -19.17 -15.08 -0.84
CA LEU A 249 -18.38 -14.98 0.37
C LEU A 249 -17.05 -15.72 0.27
N GLU A 250 -17.10 -16.97 -0.17
CA GLU A 250 -15.91 -17.82 -0.29
C GLU A 250 -14.86 -17.24 -1.24
N HIS A 251 -15.31 -16.69 -2.38
CA HIS A 251 -14.40 -16.08 -3.35
C HIS A 251 -13.79 -14.79 -2.81
N GLN A 252 -14.58 -13.92 -2.17
CA GLN A 252 -14.07 -12.71 -1.51
C GLN A 252 -13.08 -13.03 -0.39
N GLU A 253 -13.30 -14.10 0.38
CA GLU A 253 -12.36 -14.56 1.40
C GLU A 253 -11.02 -15.03 0.79
N LYS A 254 -11.05 -15.70 -0.36
CA LYS A 254 -9.85 -16.11 -1.10
C LYS A 254 -9.12 -14.88 -1.67
N LEU A 255 -9.83 -13.97 -2.33
CA LEU A 255 -9.25 -12.72 -2.87
C LEU A 255 -8.63 -11.87 -1.76
N SER A 256 -9.36 -11.63 -0.68
CA SER A 256 -8.86 -10.80 0.43
C SER A 256 -7.62 -11.39 1.08
N ARG A 257 -7.55 -12.71 1.21
CA ARG A 257 -6.35 -13.41 1.72
C ARG A 257 -5.18 -13.27 0.77
N ALA A 258 -5.39 -13.44 -0.53
CA ALA A 258 -4.35 -13.28 -1.55
C ALA A 258 -3.78 -11.85 -1.55
N ILE A 259 -4.65 -10.83 -1.53
CA ILE A 259 -4.24 -9.43 -1.46
C ILE A 259 -3.42 -9.17 -0.19
N ALA A 260 -3.91 -9.58 0.98
CA ALA A 260 -3.20 -9.38 2.25
C ALA A 260 -1.86 -10.13 2.31
N ASN A 261 -1.78 -11.33 1.72
CA ASN A 261 -0.52 -12.08 1.63
C ASN A 261 0.49 -11.40 0.70
N GLY A 262 0.04 -10.87 -0.44
CA GLY A 262 0.90 -10.13 -1.36
C GLY A 262 1.50 -8.87 -0.70
N ILE A 263 0.67 -8.12 0.03
CA ILE A 263 1.10 -6.95 0.80
C ILE A 263 2.12 -7.35 1.89
N GLU A 264 1.82 -8.40 2.66
CA GLU A 264 2.74 -8.90 3.68
C GLU A 264 4.10 -9.30 3.09
N LYS A 265 4.11 -10.05 1.99
CA LYS A 265 5.35 -10.48 1.33
C LYS A 265 6.19 -9.30 0.85
N TYR A 266 5.54 -8.28 0.29
CA TYR A 266 6.21 -7.05 -0.10
C TYR A 266 6.92 -6.40 1.09
N PHE A 267 6.24 -6.23 2.22
CA PHE A 267 6.84 -5.61 3.40
C PHE A 267 7.80 -6.52 4.18
N ILE A 268 7.74 -7.83 3.99
CA ILE A 268 8.78 -8.74 4.49
C ILE A 268 10.08 -8.53 3.70
N GLU A 269 10.03 -8.23 2.41
CA GLU A 269 11.23 -7.97 1.60
C GLU A 269 11.86 -6.60 1.90
N ASP A 270 11.07 -5.55 2.15
CA ASP A 270 11.55 -4.18 2.40
C ASP A 270 10.67 -3.47 3.47
N PRO A 271 10.84 -3.81 4.76
CA PRO A 271 10.03 -3.23 5.83
C PRO A 271 10.49 -1.80 6.16
N PRO A 272 9.55 -0.85 6.33
CA PRO A 272 9.89 0.52 6.74
C PRO A 272 10.56 0.57 8.12
N VAL A 273 11.58 1.41 8.23
CA VAL A 273 12.30 1.62 9.50
C VAL A 273 11.34 2.06 10.62
N GLY A 274 11.58 1.57 11.83
CA GLY A 274 10.72 1.87 12.99
C GLY A 274 9.44 1.04 13.07
N THR A 275 9.29 0.03 12.22
CA THR A 275 8.16 -0.89 12.27
C THR A 275 8.48 -2.20 13.00
N LEU A 276 7.45 -2.84 13.56
CA LEU A 276 7.57 -4.17 14.17
C LEU A 276 8.12 -5.21 13.20
N LEU A 277 7.81 -5.07 11.91
CA LEU A 277 8.28 -6.01 10.89
C LEU A 277 9.77 -5.83 10.61
N ALA A 278 10.27 -4.59 10.52
CA ALA A 278 11.69 -4.29 10.37
C ALA A 278 12.51 -4.82 11.57
N ALA A 279 12.00 -4.59 12.78
CA ALA A 279 12.65 -5.05 13.99
C ALA A 279 12.73 -6.60 14.08
N ARG A 280 11.80 -7.31 13.44
CA ARG A 280 11.83 -8.80 13.38
C ARG A 280 12.83 -9.36 12.38
N GLN A 281 13.21 -8.60 11.36
CA GLN A 281 14.18 -9.06 10.35
C GLN A 281 15.62 -8.96 10.83
N ASN A 282 15.96 -7.91 11.56
CA ASN A 282 17.28 -7.69 12.14
C ASN A 282 17.33 -8.30 13.55
N THR A 283 17.22 -9.65 13.64
CA THR A 283 17.06 -10.27 14.94
C THR A 283 18.19 -11.25 15.26
N THR A 284 18.65 -11.22 16.51
CA THR A 284 19.42 -12.28 17.13
C THR A 284 18.48 -13.13 18.00
N ASN A 285 18.66 -14.43 18.04
CA ASN A 285 17.89 -15.29 18.94
C ASN A 285 18.63 -15.43 20.28
N HIS A 286 17.90 -15.25 21.38
CA HIS A 286 18.36 -15.57 22.73
C HIS A 286 17.51 -16.70 23.33
N VAL A 287 18.15 -17.70 23.89
CA VAL A 287 17.48 -18.76 24.65
C VAL A 287 17.52 -18.37 26.13
N VAL A 288 16.35 -18.27 26.75
CA VAL A 288 16.26 -17.87 28.16
C VAL A 288 16.91 -18.92 29.05
N GLU A 289 17.88 -18.49 29.85
CA GLU A 289 18.61 -19.30 30.80
C GLU A 289 18.08 -19.14 32.24
N LYS A 290 18.54 -19.98 33.16
CA LYS A 290 18.17 -19.88 34.56
C LYS A 290 18.75 -18.58 35.16
N GLY A 291 17.85 -17.74 35.69
CA GLY A 291 18.19 -16.44 36.26
C GLY A 291 17.88 -15.27 35.32
N ASP A 292 17.63 -15.51 34.03
CA ASP A 292 17.28 -14.45 33.10
C ASP A 292 15.94 -13.80 33.46
N THR A 293 15.92 -12.48 33.39
CA THR A 293 14.69 -11.68 33.39
C THR A 293 14.55 -10.93 32.07
N LEU A 294 13.34 -10.60 31.68
CA LEU A 294 13.11 -9.85 30.44
C LEU A 294 13.81 -8.48 30.44
N SER A 295 13.95 -7.86 31.62
CA SER A 295 14.64 -6.57 31.78
C SER A 295 16.15 -6.70 31.64
N GLU A 296 16.77 -7.76 32.16
CA GLU A 296 18.21 -8.00 32.01
C GLU A 296 18.56 -8.37 30.59
N ILE A 297 17.75 -9.21 29.94
CA ILE A 297 17.92 -9.53 28.51
C ILE A 297 17.81 -8.26 27.67
N ALA A 298 16.79 -7.44 27.91
CA ALA A 298 16.61 -6.16 27.20
C ALA A 298 17.83 -5.25 27.37
N LYS A 299 18.33 -5.09 28.61
CA LYS A 299 19.53 -4.31 28.92
C LYS A 299 20.79 -4.88 28.24
N LYS A 300 20.98 -6.19 28.28
CA LYS A 300 22.12 -6.90 27.65
C LYS A 300 22.21 -6.63 26.16
N PHE A 301 21.08 -6.55 25.48
CA PHE A 301 21.00 -6.36 24.03
C PHE A 301 20.68 -4.91 23.62
N GLY A 302 20.65 -3.96 24.55
CA GLY A 302 20.43 -2.53 24.24
C GLY A 302 19.03 -2.19 23.73
N VAL A 303 18.03 -3.02 24.04
CA VAL A 303 16.63 -2.83 23.64
C VAL A 303 15.74 -2.54 24.86
N THR A 304 14.54 -2.01 24.63
CA THR A 304 13.59 -1.82 25.73
C THR A 304 12.83 -3.11 26.04
N THR A 305 12.41 -3.31 27.30
CA THR A 305 11.52 -4.43 27.66
C THR A 305 10.19 -4.40 26.90
N LYS A 306 9.72 -3.20 26.55
CA LYS A 306 8.53 -3.00 25.74
C LYS A 306 8.72 -3.56 24.32
N THR A 307 9.79 -3.14 23.65
CA THR A 307 10.17 -3.63 22.31
C THR A 307 10.34 -5.15 22.30
N LEU A 308 11.06 -5.70 23.30
CA LEU A 308 11.29 -7.13 23.41
C LEU A 308 10.00 -7.93 23.58
N ARG A 309 9.03 -7.38 24.35
CA ARG A 309 7.68 -7.96 24.49
C ARG A 309 6.90 -7.93 23.18
N GLU A 310 6.89 -6.78 22.50
CA GLU A 310 6.13 -6.56 21.25
C GLU A 310 6.63 -7.49 20.13
N VAL A 311 7.96 -7.56 19.91
CA VAL A 311 8.57 -8.42 18.90
C VAL A 311 8.25 -9.89 19.15
N ASN A 312 8.24 -10.31 20.44
CA ASN A 312 7.98 -11.69 20.83
C ASN A 312 6.49 -11.97 21.11
N SER A 313 5.59 -11.01 20.90
CA SER A 313 4.15 -11.14 21.16
C SER A 313 3.82 -11.59 22.60
N LEU A 314 4.62 -11.12 23.58
CA LEU A 314 4.45 -11.46 24.98
C LEU A 314 3.39 -10.57 25.63
N LYS A 315 2.35 -11.18 26.17
CA LYS A 315 1.29 -10.48 26.92
C LYS A 315 1.78 -9.92 28.25
N THR A 316 2.76 -10.56 28.86
CA THR A 316 3.35 -10.20 30.16
C THR A 316 4.87 -10.25 30.07
N SER A 317 5.58 -9.78 31.13
CA SER A 317 7.05 -9.88 31.22
C SER A 317 7.53 -11.27 31.71
N ARG A 318 6.64 -12.25 31.90
CA ARG A 318 7.03 -13.59 32.32
C ARG A 318 7.60 -14.37 31.13
N ILE A 319 8.79 -14.93 31.34
CA ILE A 319 9.52 -15.78 30.40
C ILE A 319 9.82 -17.13 31.06
N LYS A 320 10.09 -18.17 30.27
CA LYS A 320 10.39 -19.51 30.76
C LYS A 320 11.79 -19.92 30.34
N ILE A 321 12.50 -20.64 31.19
CA ILE A 321 13.81 -21.24 30.83
C ILE A 321 13.64 -22.10 29.58
N GLY A 322 14.55 -21.98 28.64
CA GLY A 322 14.51 -22.63 27.33
C GLY A 322 13.62 -21.93 26.29
N GLN A 323 12.90 -20.87 26.68
CA GLN A 323 12.13 -20.09 25.72
C GLN A 323 13.06 -19.35 24.77
N LYS A 324 12.81 -19.45 23.46
CA LYS A 324 13.54 -18.66 22.46
C LYS A 324 12.90 -17.28 22.35
N LEU A 325 13.70 -16.24 22.54
CA LEU A 325 13.32 -14.86 22.35
C LEU A 325 14.03 -14.31 21.12
N VAL A 326 13.27 -13.61 20.30
CA VAL A 326 13.76 -12.82 19.16
C VAL A 326 14.19 -11.47 19.72
N ILE A 327 15.46 -11.14 19.57
CA ILE A 327 16.04 -9.87 20.00
C ILE A 327 16.17 -8.98 18.78
N PRO A 328 15.43 -7.86 18.67
CA PRO A 328 15.60 -6.91 17.58
C PRO A 328 16.94 -6.17 17.70
N ALA A 329 17.54 -5.88 16.55
CA ALA A 329 18.79 -5.09 16.51
C ALA A 329 18.52 -3.60 16.74
#